data_c826f023dbb7cdf3db8dadf43ba2ad05
#
_entry.id   c826f023dbb7cdf3db8dadf43ba2ad05
#
_cell.length_a   1.000
_cell.length_b   1.000
_cell.length_c   1.000
_cell.angle_alpha   90.00
_cell.angle_beta   90.00
_cell.angle_gamma   90.00
#
_symmetry.space_group_name_H-M   'P 1'
#
loop_
_entity.id
_entity.type
_entity.pdbx_description
1 polymer ?
#
loop_
_entity_poly.entity_id
_entity_poly.type
_entity_poly.pdbx_seq_one_letter_code
_entity_poly.pdbx_strand_id
1 'polypeptide(L)'
;PLFSLQERITMFRKAIGRRSNVMIEGFDCLLVDYMKEKKAVGLIRGLRAVSDFEYEMQMALMNRRLDEDIETVFLMPSEEYSFITSTIVKEAASYGGNVSSLVPKIVVEKLKKKFGSKQHCSIES
;
A
#
# COMPACT_ATOMS: atom_id res chain seq x y z
N PRO A 1 -3.76 -11.70 0.48
CA PRO A 1 -3.96 -10.46 1.26
C PRO A 1 -5.12 -10.58 2.25
N LEU A 2 -5.04 -9.86 3.38
CA LEU A 2 -6.08 -9.88 4.42
C LEU A 2 -7.41 -9.29 3.93
N PHE A 3 -7.33 -8.28 3.08
CA PHE A 3 -8.48 -7.59 2.50
C PHE A 3 -8.59 -7.88 1.01
N SER A 4 -9.83 -8.08 0.55
CA SER A 4 -10.12 -8.20 -0.88
C SER A 4 -9.78 -6.90 -1.62
N LEU A 5 -9.69 -6.96 -2.96
CA LEU A 5 -9.48 -5.77 -3.79
C LEU A 5 -10.56 -4.71 -3.53
N GLN A 6 -11.81 -5.12 -3.46
CA GLN A 6 -12.93 -4.22 -3.24
C GLN A 6 -12.91 -3.56 -1.84
N GLU A 7 -12.52 -4.32 -0.81
CA GLU A 7 -12.32 -3.77 0.54
C GLU A 7 -11.21 -2.72 0.54
N ARG A 8 -10.08 -3.00 -0.14
CA ARG A 8 -8.95 -2.05 -0.26
C ARG A 8 -9.36 -0.77 -0.98
N ILE A 9 -10.04 -0.88 -2.12
CA ILE A 9 -10.54 0.28 -2.87
C ILE A 9 -11.47 1.13 -1.99
N THR A 10 -12.38 0.50 -1.26
CA THR A 10 -13.31 1.19 -0.36
C THR A 10 -12.58 1.93 0.76
N MET A 11 -11.58 1.31 1.38
CA MET A 11 -10.77 1.95 2.42
C MET A 11 -9.99 3.14 1.87
N PHE A 12 -9.38 3.01 0.70
CA PHE A 12 -8.67 4.10 0.03
C PHE A 12 -9.58 5.29 -0.25
N ARG A 13 -10.75 5.06 -0.84
CA ARG A 13 -11.72 6.12 -1.11
C ARG A 13 -12.14 6.87 0.14
N LYS A 14 -12.38 6.15 1.24
CA LYS A 14 -12.72 6.76 2.53
C LYS A 14 -11.56 7.53 3.14
N ALA A 15 -10.34 7.02 3.05
CA ALA A 15 -9.15 7.66 3.59
C ALA A 15 -8.80 8.97 2.87
N ILE A 16 -8.92 8.99 1.54
CA ILE A 16 -8.61 10.17 0.70
C ILE A 16 -9.72 11.24 0.80
N GLY A 17 -10.97 10.81 1.01
CA GLY A 17 -12.12 11.70 1.01
C GLY A 17 -12.44 12.23 -0.40
N ARG A 18 -13.03 13.43 -0.48
CA ARG A 18 -13.45 14.04 -1.74
C ARG A 18 -12.30 14.84 -2.35
N ARG A 19 -11.54 14.20 -3.25
CA ARG A 19 -10.50 14.85 -4.06
C ARG A 19 -10.81 14.63 -5.54
N SER A 20 -11.05 15.70 -6.28
CA SER A 20 -11.43 15.64 -7.70
C SER A 20 -10.29 15.20 -8.62
N ASN A 21 -9.04 15.33 -8.16
CA ASN A 21 -7.82 15.02 -8.92
C ASN A 21 -7.24 13.63 -8.60
N VAL A 22 -7.95 12.79 -7.83
CA VAL A 22 -7.52 11.45 -7.46
C VAL A 22 -8.58 10.43 -7.83
N MET A 23 -8.18 9.40 -8.59
CA MET A 23 -8.99 8.25 -8.95
C MET A 23 -8.41 6.99 -8.33
N ILE A 24 -9.26 6.13 -7.77
CA ILE A 24 -8.85 4.86 -7.18
C ILE A 24 -9.53 3.74 -7.94
N GLU A 25 -8.74 2.92 -8.57
CA GLU A 25 -9.16 1.78 -9.38
C GLU A 25 -8.35 0.53 -9.05
N GLY A 26 -8.90 -0.63 -9.34
CA GLY A 26 -8.17 -1.88 -9.41
C GLY A 26 -7.98 -2.29 -10.85
N PHE A 27 -6.90 -3.00 -11.14
CA PHE A 27 -6.65 -3.59 -12.45
C PHE A 27 -6.03 -4.98 -12.27
N ASP A 28 -6.18 -5.83 -13.27
CA ASP A 28 -5.70 -7.22 -13.32
C ASP A 28 -4.92 -7.53 -14.60
N CYS A 29 -4.38 -6.50 -15.22
CA CYS A 29 -3.54 -6.59 -16.40
C CYS A 29 -2.10 -6.14 -16.08
N LEU A 30 -1.23 -6.17 -17.09
CA LEU A 30 0.12 -5.66 -16.96
C LEU A 30 0.09 -4.15 -16.69
N LEU A 31 0.90 -3.66 -15.74
CA LEU A 31 0.92 -2.25 -15.36
C LEU A 31 1.15 -1.32 -16.56
N VAL A 32 2.04 -1.70 -17.46
CA VAL A 32 2.33 -0.93 -18.69
C VAL A 32 1.09 -0.77 -19.58
N ASP A 33 0.32 -1.84 -19.75
CA ASP A 33 -0.91 -1.82 -20.54
C ASP A 33 -1.98 -0.94 -19.89
N TYR A 34 -2.14 -1.04 -18.56
CA TYR A 34 -3.01 -0.17 -17.80
C TYR A 34 -2.62 1.30 -17.92
N MET A 35 -1.32 1.62 -17.83
CA MET A 35 -0.81 2.98 -18.01
C MET A 35 -1.11 3.55 -19.39
N LYS A 36 -0.95 2.74 -20.44
CA LYS A 36 -1.30 3.12 -21.82
C LYS A 36 -2.78 3.42 -21.97
N GLU A 37 -3.64 2.55 -21.45
CA GLU A 37 -5.10 2.75 -21.47
C GLU A 37 -5.50 4.05 -20.76
N LYS A 38 -4.88 4.35 -19.62
CA LYS A 38 -5.12 5.57 -18.84
C LYS A 38 -4.40 6.80 -19.39
N LYS A 39 -3.58 6.66 -20.42
CA LYS A 39 -2.73 7.75 -20.97
C LYS A 39 -1.85 8.37 -19.88
N ALA A 40 -1.36 7.54 -18.98
CA ALA A 40 -0.49 7.98 -17.90
C ALA A 40 0.88 8.39 -18.46
N VAL A 41 1.42 9.50 -17.97
CA VAL A 41 2.71 10.05 -18.41
C VAL A 41 3.88 9.62 -17.51
N GLY A 42 3.60 9.02 -16.37
CA GLY A 42 4.61 8.55 -15.45
C GLY A 42 4.04 7.72 -14.31
N LEU A 43 4.93 7.02 -13.63
CA LEU A 43 4.65 6.17 -12.49
C LEU A 43 5.36 6.72 -11.25
N ILE A 44 4.64 6.91 -10.15
CA ILE A 44 5.22 7.32 -8.88
C ILE A 44 5.28 6.10 -7.95
N ARG A 45 6.48 5.83 -7.41
CA ARG A 45 6.73 4.72 -6.47
C ARG A 45 7.41 5.23 -5.20
N GLY A 46 7.06 4.63 -4.07
CA GLY A 46 7.75 4.90 -2.80
C GLY A 46 8.94 3.97 -2.58
N LEU A 47 10.03 4.51 -2.00
CA LEU A 47 11.21 3.73 -1.59
C LEU A 47 11.36 3.86 -0.07
N ARG A 48 11.25 2.74 0.67
CA ARG A 48 11.32 2.72 2.13
C ARG A 48 12.65 2.20 2.66
N ALA A 49 13.25 1.23 1.99
CA ALA A 49 14.46 0.56 2.44
C ALA A 49 15.33 0.13 1.25
N VAL A 50 16.58 -0.29 1.53
CA VAL A 50 17.53 -0.77 0.51
C VAL A 50 16.96 -1.95 -0.28
N SER A 51 16.30 -2.90 0.38
CA SER A 51 15.63 -4.04 -0.28
C SER A 51 14.50 -3.62 -1.22
N ASP A 52 13.74 -2.58 -0.87
CA ASP A 52 12.75 -2.00 -1.76
C ASP A 52 13.42 -1.37 -3.00
N PHE A 53 14.57 -0.71 -2.82
CA PHE A 53 15.30 -0.07 -3.91
C PHE A 53 15.68 -1.05 -5.00
N GLU A 54 16.27 -2.19 -4.68
CA GLU A 54 16.67 -3.19 -5.66
C GLU A 54 15.47 -3.71 -6.48
N TYR A 55 14.41 -4.10 -5.79
CA TYR A 55 13.19 -4.59 -6.43
C TYR A 55 12.55 -3.51 -7.31
N GLU A 56 12.37 -2.30 -6.78
CA GLU A 56 11.72 -1.19 -7.49
C GLU A 56 12.54 -0.75 -8.69
N MET A 57 13.88 -0.76 -8.62
CA MET A 57 14.76 -0.47 -9.74
C MET A 57 14.60 -1.51 -10.85
N GLN A 58 14.58 -2.78 -10.51
CA GLN A 58 14.38 -3.87 -11.49
C GLN A 58 13.02 -3.74 -12.18
N MET A 59 11.97 -3.43 -11.43
CA MET A 59 10.63 -3.21 -12.00
C MET A 59 10.58 -1.98 -12.90
N ALA A 60 11.22 -0.88 -12.54
CA ALA A 60 11.29 0.32 -13.36
C ALA A 60 12.03 0.05 -14.70
N LEU A 61 13.13 -0.67 -14.65
CA LEU A 61 13.88 -1.07 -15.84
C LEU A 61 13.05 -2.02 -16.72
N MET A 62 12.34 -2.97 -16.16
CA MET A 62 11.44 -3.86 -16.88
C MET A 62 10.30 -3.08 -17.54
N ASN A 63 9.66 -2.17 -16.83
CA ASN A 63 8.59 -1.32 -17.37
C ASN A 63 9.10 -0.48 -18.55
N ARG A 64 10.27 0.12 -18.44
CA ARG A 64 10.90 0.89 -19.52
C ARG A 64 11.22 0.03 -20.73
N ARG A 65 11.64 -1.22 -20.53
CA ARG A 65 11.88 -2.16 -21.62
C ARG A 65 10.60 -2.56 -22.36
N LEU A 66 9.48 -2.61 -21.64
CA LEU A 66 8.17 -2.90 -22.22
C LEU A 66 7.55 -1.68 -22.91
N ASP A 67 7.86 -0.48 -22.42
CA ASP A 67 7.43 0.79 -22.99
C ASP A 67 8.44 1.89 -22.64
N GLU A 68 9.18 2.37 -23.63
CA GLU A 68 10.25 3.37 -23.46
C GLU A 68 9.73 4.74 -23.01
N ASP A 69 8.44 5.02 -23.23
CA ASP A 69 7.82 6.28 -22.85
C ASP A 69 7.42 6.35 -21.36
N ILE A 70 7.54 5.24 -20.63
CA ILE A 70 7.23 5.20 -19.20
C ILE A 70 8.38 5.71 -18.35
N GLU A 71 8.16 6.83 -17.67
CA GLU A 71 9.06 7.34 -16.65
C GLU A 71 8.60 6.93 -15.26
N THR A 72 9.54 6.47 -14.42
CA THR A 72 9.29 6.13 -13.01
C THR A 72 9.97 7.14 -12.12
N VAL A 73 9.22 7.76 -11.24
CA VAL A 73 9.71 8.68 -10.21
C VAL A 73 9.66 8.00 -8.86
N PHE A 74 10.77 7.98 -8.15
CA PHE A 74 10.88 7.42 -6.82
C PHE A 74 10.82 8.53 -5.76
N LEU A 75 9.96 8.35 -4.76
CA LEU A 75 9.85 9.26 -3.63
C LEU A 75 10.26 8.52 -2.35
N MET A 76 11.09 9.18 -1.55
CA MET A 76 11.40 8.71 -0.21
C MET A 76 10.31 9.15 0.79
N PRO A 77 9.82 8.25 1.64
CA PRO A 77 8.96 8.65 2.76
C PRO A 77 9.77 9.44 3.79
N SER A 78 9.06 10.15 4.67
CA SER A 78 9.71 10.69 5.86
C SER A 78 10.26 9.55 6.73
N GLU A 79 11.31 9.84 7.48
CA GLU A 79 11.97 8.87 8.37
C GLU A 79 10.98 8.21 9.34
N GLU A 80 10.03 8.98 9.85
CA GLU A 80 8.95 8.55 10.75
C GLU A 80 8.12 7.38 10.20
N TYR A 81 7.92 7.30 8.87
CA TYR A 81 7.09 6.28 8.24
C TYR A 81 7.87 5.24 7.44
N SER A 82 9.21 5.32 7.43
CA SER A 82 10.06 4.47 6.60
C SER A 82 9.98 2.97 6.97
N PHE A 83 9.67 2.65 8.22
CA PHE A 83 9.56 1.27 8.72
C PHE A 83 8.19 0.63 8.49
N ILE A 84 7.17 1.40 8.09
CA ILE A 84 5.79 0.92 8.01
C ILE A 84 5.61 0.01 6.79
N THR A 85 5.26 -1.23 7.06
CA THR A 85 4.83 -2.20 6.04
C THR A 85 3.45 -2.74 6.38
N SER A 86 2.73 -3.23 5.39
CA SER A 86 1.44 -3.89 5.64
C SER A 86 1.58 -5.14 6.52
N THR A 87 2.71 -5.83 6.45
CA THR A 87 3.02 -7.01 7.28
C THR A 87 3.13 -6.62 8.74
N ILE A 88 3.96 -5.61 9.08
CA ILE A 88 4.15 -5.13 10.45
C ILE A 88 2.84 -4.61 11.05
N VAL A 89 2.08 -3.83 10.28
CA VAL A 89 0.78 -3.31 10.75
C VAL A 89 -0.21 -4.44 11.03
N LYS A 90 -0.32 -5.41 10.13
CA LYS A 90 -1.21 -6.57 10.32
C LYS A 90 -0.81 -7.42 11.50
N GLU A 91 0.48 -7.67 11.69
CA GLU A 91 1.01 -8.41 12.82
C GLU A 91 0.66 -7.72 14.13
N ALA A 92 1.01 -6.45 14.29
CA ALA A 92 0.68 -5.68 15.48
C ALA A 92 -0.84 -5.68 15.76
N ALA A 93 -1.67 -5.46 14.74
CA ALA A 93 -3.12 -5.45 14.89
C ALA A 93 -3.69 -6.83 15.27
N SER A 94 -3.09 -7.92 14.78
CA SER A 94 -3.52 -9.29 15.10
C SER A 94 -3.35 -9.66 16.59
N TYR A 95 -2.40 -9.02 17.25
CA TYR A 95 -2.16 -9.14 18.70
C TYR A 95 -2.86 -8.05 19.53
N GLY A 96 -3.73 -7.25 18.93
CA GLY A 96 -4.45 -6.19 19.63
C GLY A 96 -3.65 -4.90 19.83
N GLY A 97 -2.49 -4.76 19.18
CA GLY A 97 -1.66 -3.55 19.24
C GLY A 97 -2.38 -2.33 18.64
N ASN A 98 -2.10 -1.15 19.19
CA ASN A 98 -2.66 0.11 18.71
C ASN A 98 -1.91 0.60 17.47
N VAL A 99 -2.52 0.54 16.31
CA VAL A 99 -1.98 1.00 15.02
C VAL A 99 -2.58 2.34 14.54
N SER A 100 -3.29 3.06 15.40
CA SER A 100 -4.02 4.28 15.03
C SER A 100 -3.15 5.44 14.54
N SER A 101 -1.88 5.48 14.96
CA SER A 101 -0.90 6.45 14.47
C SER A 101 -0.25 6.08 13.13
N LEU A 102 -0.45 4.84 12.66
CA LEU A 102 0.24 4.29 11.49
C LEU A 102 -0.65 4.20 10.26
N VAL A 103 -1.96 4.11 10.46
CA VAL A 103 -2.93 3.90 9.37
C VAL A 103 -4.18 4.77 9.56
N PRO A 104 -4.92 5.07 8.47
CA PRO A 104 -6.18 5.80 8.56
C PRO A 104 -7.22 5.11 9.46
N LYS A 105 -8.08 5.89 10.10
CA LYS A 105 -9.11 5.40 11.02
C LYS A 105 -9.95 4.25 10.44
N ILE A 106 -10.36 4.36 9.18
CA ILE A 106 -11.12 3.28 8.50
C ILE A 106 -10.36 1.96 8.46
N VAL A 107 -9.02 2.00 8.32
CA VAL A 107 -8.18 0.80 8.31
C VAL A 107 -8.11 0.19 9.70
N VAL A 108 -7.97 1.02 10.75
CA VAL A 108 -8.02 0.55 12.16
C VAL A 108 -9.31 -0.20 12.43
N GLU A 109 -10.45 0.37 12.04
CA GLU A 109 -11.78 -0.24 12.24
C GLU A 109 -11.90 -1.59 11.50
N LYS A 110 -11.41 -1.65 10.27
CA LYS A 110 -11.43 -2.89 9.47
C LYS A 110 -10.50 -3.97 10.00
N LEU A 111 -9.30 -3.60 10.50
CA LEU A 111 -8.38 -4.53 11.14
C LEU A 111 -8.99 -5.12 12.42
N LYS A 112 -9.57 -4.28 13.28
CA LYS A 112 -10.28 -4.74 14.49
C LYS A 112 -11.41 -5.72 14.16
N LYS A 113 -12.16 -5.46 13.10
CA LYS A 113 -13.24 -6.34 12.66
C LYS A 113 -12.72 -7.69 12.15
N LYS A 114 -11.58 -7.70 11.44
CA LYS A 114 -10.98 -8.94 10.90
C LYS A 114 -10.34 -9.80 11.99
N PHE A 115 -9.64 -9.20 12.95
CA PHE A 115 -8.89 -9.94 13.98
C PHE A 115 -9.68 -10.15 15.28
N GLY A 116 -10.76 -9.41 15.51
CA GLY A 116 -11.50 -9.40 16.78
C GLY A 116 -10.73 -8.67 17.90
N SER A 117 -11.31 -8.66 19.09
CA SER A 117 -10.70 -8.05 20.28
C SER A 117 -9.88 -9.11 21.04
N LYS A 118 -8.71 -9.47 20.54
CA LYS A 118 -7.77 -10.26 21.35
C LYS A 118 -7.09 -9.34 22.36
N GLN A 119 -7.49 -9.42 23.61
CA GLN A 119 -6.98 -8.59 24.71
C GLN A 119 -6.12 -9.35 25.74
N HIS A 120 -5.65 -10.56 25.48
CA HIS A 120 -4.85 -11.26 26.50
C HIS A 120 -3.58 -11.86 25.90
N CYS A 121 -2.45 -11.45 26.51
CA CYS A 121 -1.20 -12.18 26.42
C CYS A 121 -1.35 -13.45 27.30
N SER A 122 -1.46 -14.61 26.68
CA SER A 122 -1.31 -15.88 27.39
C SER A 122 0.15 -16.24 27.39
N ILE A 123 0.76 -16.22 28.57
CA ILE A 123 2.12 -16.74 28.77
C ILE A 123 1.96 -18.21 29.13
N GLU A 124 2.22 -19.08 28.18
CA GLU A 124 2.37 -20.51 28.44
C GLU A 124 3.83 -20.77 28.85
N SER A 125 4.01 -21.19 30.08
CA SER A 125 5.33 -21.58 30.64
C SER A 125 5.59 -23.07 30.47
#